data_727400a4d701ee1b261cec6dce55f9b3
#
_entry.id   727400a4d701ee1b261cec6dce55f9b3
#
_cell.length_a   1.000
_cell.length_b   1.000
_cell.length_c   1.000
_cell.angle_alpha   90.00
_cell.angle_beta   90.00
_cell.angle_gamma   90.00
#
_symmetry.space_group_name_H-M   'P 1'
#
loop_
_entity.id
_entity.type
_entity.pdbx_description
1 polymer ?
#
loop_
_entity_poly.entity_id
_entity_poly.type
_entity_poly.pdbx_seq_one_letter_code
_entity_poly.pdbx_strand_id
1 'polypeptide(L)'
;MKSACICLSHEIDKKGKISKDFQARLDSSYEIFIKNKCNYMLLTGGKNKFINSGNICDIALNYLISNYSFEKKRAIHIKEAKDTIGEAIFSKKKIDELKLKNIFIVTSDWHIQRAKSTFNKIYCEQ
;
A
#
# COMPACT_ATOMS: atom_id res chain seq x y z
N MET A 1 9.95 -17.98 4.78
CA MET A 1 10.21 -16.91 3.80
C MET A 1 9.33 -15.70 4.13
N LYS A 2 9.92 -14.52 4.27
CA LYS A 2 9.16 -13.32 4.64
C LYS A 2 8.44 -12.76 3.42
N SER A 3 7.20 -12.31 3.62
CA SER A 3 6.36 -11.79 2.56
C SER A 3 5.71 -10.46 2.97
N ALA A 4 5.26 -9.72 1.96
CA ALA A 4 4.59 -8.45 2.17
C ALA A 4 3.47 -8.25 1.15
N CYS A 5 2.45 -7.53 1.58
CA CYS A 5 1.38 -7.06 0.73
C CYS A 5 1.54 -5.55 0.57
N ILE A 6 1.50 -5.06 -0.66
CA ILE A 6 1.57 -3.62 -0.94
C ILE A 6 0.19 -3.18 -1.38
N CYS A 7 -0.43 -2.30 -0.60
CA CYS A 7 -1.70 -1.70 -0.97
C CYS A 7 -1.41 -0.32 -1.59
N LEU A 8 -1.68 -0.19 -2.87
CA LEU A 8 -1.49 1.09 -3.56
C LEU A 8 -2.58 2.06 -3.15
N SER A 9 -2.20 3.30 -2.86
CA SER A 9 -3.15 4.32 -2.43
C SER A 9 -4.02 4.81 -3.59
N HIS A 10 -5.12 5.41 -3.25
CA HIS A 10 -6.06 6.03 -4.18
C HIS A 10 -6.53 7.34 -3.59
N GLU A 11 -7.46 7.99 -4.27
CA GLU A 11 -7.93 9.32 -3.88
C GLU A 11 -8.64 9.31 -2.53
N ILE A 12 -8.53 10.44 -1.84
CA ILE A 12 -9.35 10.77 -0.69
C ILE A 12 -10.23 11.96 -1.08
N ASP A 13 -11.40 12.06 -0.46
CA ASP A 13 -12.34 13.13 -0.77
C ASP A 13 -11.94 14.46 -0.11
N LYS A 14 -12.71 15.51 -0.38
CA LYS A 14 -12.43 16.86 0.15
C LYS A 14 -12.51 16.92 1.68
N LYS A 15 -13.12 15.94 2.30
CA LYS A 15 -13.22 15.85 3.77
C LYS A 15 -12.11 14.99 4.36
N GLY A 16 -11.17 14.53 3.55
CA GLY A 16 -10.06 13.69 3.99
C GLY A 16 -10.45 12.24 4.21
N LYS A 17 -11.56 11.78 3.64
CA LYS A 17 -12.00 10.40 3.76
C LYS A 17 -11.60 9.58 2.54
N ILE A 18 -11.32 8.31 2.76
CA ILE A 18 -10.93 7.42 1.67
C ILE A 18 -12.12 7.13 0.75
N SER A 19 -11.84 7.00 -0.55
CA SER A 19 -12.84 6.67 -1.56
C SER A 19 -13.28 5.22 -1.43
N LYS A 20 -14.39 4.87 -2.10
CA LYS A 20 -14.86 3.48 -2.14
C LYS A 20 -13.83 2.56 -2.79
N ASP A 21 -13.15 3.04 -3.83
CA ASP A 21 -12.09 2.27 -4.49
C ASP A 21 -10.94 2.01 -3.54
N PHE A 22 -10.55 3.00 -2.75
CA PHE A 22 -9.49 2.84 -1.77
C PHE A 22 -9.90 1.85 -0.69
N GLN A 23 -11.14 1.94 -0.21
CA GLN A 23 -11.66 0.98 0.77
C GLN A 23 -11.58 -0.45 0.21
N ALA A 24 -11.99 -0.63 -1.05
CA ALA A 24 -11.95 -1.94 -1.71
C ALA A 24 -10.51 -2.47 -1.79
N ARG A 25 -9.54 -1.60 -2.09
CA ARG A 25 -8.13 -1.99 -2.09
C ARG A 25 -7.65 -2.43 -0.72
N LEU A 26 -8.04 -1.71 0.32
CA LEU A 26 -7.66 -2.04 1.69
C LEU A 26 -8.30 -3.35 2.15
N ASP A 27 -9.58 -3.55 1.82
CA ASP A 27 -10.27 -4.79 2.16
C ASP A 27 -9.61 -5.98 1.47
N SER A 28 -9.30 -5.86 0.18
CA SER A 28 -8.62 -6.91 -0.57
C SER A 28 -7.20 -7.15 -0.06
N SER A 29 -6.52 -6.08 0.32
CA SER A 29 -5.16 -6.18 0.87
C SER A 29 -5.14 -6.95 2.18
N TYR A 30 -6.11 -6.69 3.05
CA TYR A 30 -6.20 -7.39 4.32
C TYR A 30 -6.48 -8.89 4.09
N GLU A 31 -7.38 -9.20 3.17
CA GLU A 31 -7.69 -10.58 2.82
C GLU A 31 -6.44 -11.32 2.32
N ILE A 32 -5.68 -10.71 1.42
CA ILE A 32 -4.45 -11.27 0.90
C ILE A 32 -3.39 -11.40 2.00
N PHE A 33 -3.28 -10.39 2.83
CA PHE A 33 -2.35 -10.38 3.96
C PHE A 33 -2.58 -11.57 4.88
N ILE A 34 -3.82 -11.83 5.25
CA ILE A 34 -4.19 -12.94 6.13
C ILE A 34 -4.01 -14.28 5.41
N LYS A 35 -4.56 -14.41 4.20
CA LYS A 35 -4.52 -15.66 3.44
C LYS A 35 -3.10 -16.14 3.19
N ASN A 36 -2.19 -15.23 2.90
CA ASN A 36 -0.80 -15.56 2.58
C ASN A 36 0.14 -15.43 3.77
N LYS A 37 -0.40 -15.17 4.95
CA LYS A 37 0.38 -15.03 6.19
C LYS A 37 1.53 -14.04 6.03
N CYS A 38 1.23 -12.88 5.42
CA CYS A 38 2.24 -11.86 5.18
C CYS A 38 2.80 -11.31 6.50
N ASN A 39 4.08 -10.98 6.49
CA ASN A 39 4.74 -10.41 7.65
C ASN A 39 4.48 -8.91 7.76
N TYR A 40 4.38 -8.22 6.62
CA TYR A 40 4.21 -6.78 6.58
C TYR A 40 3.17 -6.37 5.55
N MET A 41 2.54 -5.22 5.80
CA MET A 41 1.73 -4.53 4.82
C MET A 41 2.34 -3.16 4.56
N LEU A 42 2.68 -2.88 3.30
CA LEU A 42 3.19 -1.58 2.88
C LEU A 42 2.01 -0.73 2.45
N LEU A 43 1.85 0.40 3.13
CA LEU A 43 0.80 1.37 2.82
C LEU A 43 1.46 2.58 2.19
N THR A 44 1.03 2.94 0.98
CA THR A 44 1.63 4.04 0.23
C THR A 44 0.80 5.31 0.36
N GLY A 45 1.44 6.44 0.16
CA GLY A 45 0.76 7.71 0.10
C GLY A 45 1.21 8.69 1.17
N GLY A 46 1.63 9.87 0.73
CA GLY A 46 2.11 10.93 1.60
C GLY A 46 1.04 11.95 1.91
N LYS A 47 1.48 13.20 2.06
CA LYS A 47 0.61 14.32 2.38
C LYS A 47 -0.38 14.60 1.25
N ASN A 48 -1.55 15.07 1.61
CA ASN A 48 -2.60 15.45 0.67
C ASN A 48 -3.25 16.73 1.15
N LYS A 49 -3.65 17.59 0.21
CA LYS A 49 -4.24 18.89 0.53
C LYS A 49 -5.53 18.83 1.36
N PHE A 50 -6.22 17.70 1.35
CA PHE A 50 -7.46 17.50 2.11
C PHE A 50 -7.23 16.93 3.50
N ILE A 51 -5.98 16.70 3.89
CA ILE A 51 -5.61 16.17 5.21
C ILE A 51 -4.90 17.29 5.99
N ASN A 52 -5.41 17.63 7.16
CA ASN A 52 -4.81 18.68 8.00
C ASN A 52 -3.47 18.26 8.58
N SER A 53 -3.33 17.00 8.94
CA SER A 53 -2.08 16.46 9.48
C SER A 53 -1.94 14.98 9.11
N GLY A 54 -0.71 14.52 9.03
CA GLY A 54 -0.42 13.13 8.69
C GLY A 54 -0.39 12.88 7.20
N ASN A 55 -0.48 11.63 6.84
CA ASN A 55 -0.34 11.17 5.46
C ASN A 55 -1.50 10.25 5.07
N ILE A 56 -1.65 10.00 3.77
CA ILE A 56 -2.65 9.06 3.26
C ILE A 56 -2.46 7.68 3.90
N CYS A 57 -1.22 7.23 4.04
CA CYS A 57 -0.95 5.93 4.65
C CYS A 57 -1.39 5.84 6.11
N ASP A 58 -1.44 6.97 6.85
CA ASP A 58 -1.95 6.99 8.21
C ASP A 58 -3.46 6.74 8.22
N ILE A 59 -4.19 7.33 7.28
CA ILE A 59 -5.63 7.13 7.14
C ILE A 59 -5.92 5.67 6.76
N ALA A 60 -5.13 5.11 5.84
CA ALA A 60 -5.25 3.72 5.44
C ALA A 60 -5.03 2.78 6.63
N LEU A 61 -4.03 3.05 7.44
CA LEU A 61 -3.74 2.25 8.64
C LEU A 61 -4.92 2.31 9.62
N ASN A 62 -5.45 3.51 9.86
CA ASN A 62 -6.59 3.68 10.76
C ASN A 62 -7.81 2.89 10.28
N TYR A 63 -8.05 2.86 8.97
CA TYR A 63 -9.12 2.06 8.39
C TYR A 63 -8.93 0.57 8.71
N LEU A 64 -7.72 0.07 8.52
CA LEU A 64 -7.43 -1.35 8.77
C LEU A 64 -7.57 -1.71 10.25
N ILE A 65 -7.13 -0.85 11.14
CA ILE A 65 -7.24 -1.08 12.59
C ILE A 65 -8.71 -1.03 13.02
N SER A 66 -9.49 -0.08 12.48
CA SER A 66 -10.89 0.11 12.86
C SER A 66 -11.80 -1.00 12.34
N ASN A 67 -11.49 -1.57 11.18
CA ASN A 67 -12.37 -2.56 10.53
C ASN A 67 -11.90 -3.99 10.68
N TYR A 68 -10.63 -4.20 11.01
CA TYR A 68 -10.01 -5.51 11.15
C TYR A 68 -9.10 -5.55 12.36
N SER A 69 -8.71 -6.73 12.77
CA SER A 69 -7.74 -6.87 13.87
C SER A 69 -6.31 -6.74 13.37
N PHE A 70 -6.03 -5.65 12.67
CA PHE A 70 -4.71 -5.45 12.07
C PHE A 70 -3.74 -4.87 13.10
N GLU A 71 -2.56 -5.46 13.21
CA GLU A 71 -1.52 -5.01 14.13
C GLU A 71 -0.71 -3.87 13.51
N LYS A 72 -0.72 -2.72 14.17
CA LYS A 72 -0.01 -1.53 13.71
C LYS A 72 1.47 -1.78 13.41
N LYS A 73 2.12 -2.63 14.20
CA LYS A 73 3.56 -2.91 14.03
C LYS A 73 3.89 -3.61 12.71
N ARG A 74 2.90 -4.17 12.04
CA ARG A 74 3.10 -4.83 10.75
C ARG A 74 2.94 -3.89 9.56
N ALA A 75 2.57 -2.64 9.81
CA ALA A 75 2.44 -1.63 8.74
C ALA A 75 3.77 -0.95 8.49
N ILE A 76 4.09 -0.77 7.22
CA ILE A 76 5.25 0.02 6.79
C ILE A 76 4.70 1.16 5.94
N HIS A 77 5.04 2.39 6.32
CA HIS A 77 4.52 3.58 5.67
C HIS A 77 5.46 4.05 4.56
N ILE A 78 4.97 4.12 3.34
CA ILE A 78 5.71 4.62 2.18
C ILE A 78 5.19 6.03 1.88
N LYS A 79 5.61 6.99 2.71
CA LYS A 79 5.13 8.37 2.66
C LYS A 79 5.64 9.16 1.47
N GLU A 80 6.78 8.78 0.94
CA GLU A 80 7.45 9.50 -0.15
C GLU A 80 6.75 9.29 -1.49
N ALA A 81 5.95 8.24 -1.62
CA ALA A 81 5.30 7.91 -2.88
C ALA A 81 4.19 8.90 -3.22
N LYS A 82 4.28 9.49 -4.40
CA LYS A 82 3.28 10.43 -4.92
C LYS A 82 2.56 9.90 -6.16
N ASP A 83 3.10 8.88 -6.78
CA ASP A 83 2.55 8.25 -7.98
C ASP A 83 2.96 6.78 -8.02
N THR A 84 2.51 6.07 -9.04
CA THR A 84 2.76 4.63 -9.17
C THR A 84 4.26 4.32 -9.28
N ILE A 85 5.01 5.15 -9.98
CA ILE A 85 6.47 4.96 -10.11
C ILE A 85 7.12 5.11 -8.73
N GLY A 86 6.76 6.15 -7.99
CA GLY A 86 7.26 6.35 -6.64
C GLY A 86 6.86 5.22 -5.69
N GLU A 87 5.61 4.74 -5.82
CA GLU A 87 5.16 3.60 -5.02
C GLU A 87 6.05 2.38 -5.25
N ALA A 88 6.39 2.11 -6.51
CA ALA A 88 7.26 0.98 -6.84
C ALA A 88 8.69 1.18 -6.35
N ILE A 89 9.26 2.36 -6.57
CA ILE A 89 10.65 2.65 -6.19
C ILE A 89 10.85 2.61 -4.68
N PHE A 90 10.02 3.32 -3.94
CA PHE A 90 10.18 3.41 -2.48
C PHE A 90 9.79 2.12 -1.77
N SER A 91 8.80 1.39 -2.31
CA SER A 91 8.46 0.06 -1.79
C SER A 91 9.62 -0.92 -1.99
N LYS A 92 10.23 -0.92 -3.18
CA LYS A 92 11.37 -1.80 -3.47
C LYS A 92 12.51 -1.56 -2.50
N LYS A 93 12.80 -0.30 -2.18
CA LYS A 93 13.83 0.05 -1.22
C LYS A 93 13.58 -0.62 0.13
N LYS A 94 12.35 -0.56 0.63
CA LYS A 94 11.99 -1.20 1.90
C LYS A 94 12.02 -2.73 1.80
N ILE A 95 11.54 -3.27 0.70
CA ILE A 95 11.55 -4.71 0.45
C ILE A 95 12.98 -5.25 0.47
N ASP A 96 13.91 -4.55 -0.17
CA ASP A 96 15.31 -4.93 -0.19
C ASP A 96 15.94 -4.81 1.19
N GLU A 97 15.66 -3.74 1.92
CA GLU A 97 16.16 -3.55 3.28
C GLU A 97 15.73 -4.68 4.22
N LEU A 98 14.48 -5.10 4.11
CA LEU A 98 13.89 -6.13 4.98
C LEU A 98 14.04 -7.53 4.42
N LYS A 99 14.64 -7.67 3.25
CA LYS A 99 14.88 -8.95 2.57
C LYS A 99 13.59 -9.76 2.38
N LEU A 100 12.53 -9.07 1.97
CA LEU A 100 11.24 -9.70 1.70
C LEU A 100 11.29 -10.40 0.35
N LYS A 101 10.69 -11.58 0.25
CA LYS A 101 10.78 -12.43 -0.95
C LYS A 101 9.49 -12.52 -1.74
N ASN A 102 8.36 -12.73 -1.06
CA ASN A 102 7.07 -12.85 -1.74
C ASN A 102 6.31 -11.56 -1.59
N ILE A 103 5.99 -10.93 -2.71
CA ILE A 103 5.36 -9.60 -2.72
C ILE A 103 4.03 -9.69 -3.46
N PHE A 104 2.96 -9.24 -2.81
CA PHE A 104 1.62 -9.17 -3.37
C PHE A 104 1.24 -7.71 -3.52
N ILE A 105 0.86 -7.30 -4.72
CA ILE A 105 0.51 -5.91 -5.01
C ILE A 105 -1.00 -5.83 -5.24
N VAL A 106 -1.67 -4.94 -4.50
CA VAL A 106 -3.11 -4.77 -4.57
C VAL A 106 -3.46 -3.38 -5.08
N THR A 107 -4.27 -3.33 -6.12
CA THR A 107 -4.77 -2.09 -6.70
C THR A 107 -6.15 -2.36 -7.31
N SER A 108 -6.76 -1.35 -7.92
CA SER A 108 -8.07 -1.48 -8.56
C SER A 108 -7.93 -2.12 -9.94
N ASP A 109 -8.96 -2.84 -10.39
CA ASP A 109 -8.96 -3.56 -11.67
C ASP A 109 -8.55 -2.66 -12.85
N TRP A 110 -9.10 -1.44 -12.90
CA TRP A 110 -8.81 -0.52 -14.00
C TRP A 110 -7.36 -0.03 -14.02
N HIS A 111 -6.62 -0.22 -12.92
CA HIS A 111 -5.23 0.25 -12.78
C HIS A 111 -4.22 -0.91 -12.83
N ILE A 112 -4.67 -2.15 -12.81
CA ILE A 112 -3.81 -3.33 -12.69
C ILE A 112 -2.73 -3.39 -13.77
N GLN A 113 -3.10 -3.16 -15.03
CA GLN A 113 -2.14 -3.28 -16.13
C GLN A 113 -0.99 -2.28 -15.99
N ARG A 114 -1.32 -1.04 -15.66
CA ARG A 114 -0.30 0.01 -15.49
C ARG A 114 0.57 -0.26 -14.26
N ALA A 115 -0.04 -0.65 -13.15
CA ALA A 115 0.70 -0.97 -11.94
C ALA A 115 1.63 -2.15 -12.17
N LYS A 116 1.12 -3.21 -12.79
CA LYS A 116 1.92 -4.40 -13.11
C LYS A 116 3.11 -4.06 -13.98
N SER A 117 2.88 -3.27 -15.04
CA SER A 117 3.95 -2.85 -15.95
C SER A 117 5.02 -2.03 -15.21
N THR A 118 4.60 -1.06 -14.40
CA THR A 118 5.51 -0.21 -13.65
C THR A 118 6.33 -1.00 -12.63
N PHE A 119 5.67 -1.85 -11.86
CA PHE A 119 6.34 -2.65 -10.83
C PHE A 119 7.29 -3.68 -11.45
N ASN A 120 6.88 -4.36 -12.52
CA ASN A 120 7.74 -5.31 -13.21
C ASN A 120 9.00 -4.64 -13.73
N LYS A 121 8.86 -3.47 -14.32
CA LYS A 121 10.01 -2.72 -14.85
C LYS A 121 11.00 -2.36 -13.76
N ILE A 122 10.53 -1.88 -12.63
CA ILE A 122 11.38 -1.46 -11.53
C ILE A 122 11.97 -2.64 -10.77
N TYR A 123 11.19 -3.68 -10.53
CA TYR A 123 11.60 -4.82 -9.72
C TYR A 123 12.48 -5.82 -10.48
N CYS A 124 12.30 -5.93 -11.80
CA CYS A 124 13.06 -6.86 -12.61
C CYS A 124 14.36 -6.29 -13.19
N GLU A 125 14.55 -4.98 -13.13
CA GLU A 125 15.78 -4.33 -13.59
C GLU A 125 16.82 -4.32 -12.48
N GLN A 126 17.39 -5.46 -12.21
CA GLN A 126 18.42 -5.56 -11.16
C GLN A 126 19.73 -6.06 -11.71
#